data_0e7e5d4324979cffab79add378357d1f
#
_entry.id   0e7e5d4324979cffab79add378357d1f
#
_cell.length_a   1.000
_cell.length_b   1.000
_cell.length_c   1.000
_cell.angle_alpha   90.00
_cell.angle_beta   90.00
_cell.angle_gamma   90.00
#
_symmetry.space_group_name_H-M   'P 1'
#
loop_
_entity.id
_entity.type
_entity.pdbx_description
1 polymer ?
#
loop_
_entity_poly.entity_id
_entity_poly.type
_entity_poly.pdbx_seq_one_letter_code
_entity_poly.pdbx_strand_id
1 'polypeptide(L)'
;MNIGVVGTGVIGASWAAHFLAHGHDVTATDPAPGAEERLRADVAAHWPVLQPVEGASPERLTFTADPASAVADADFVQENGPEREDVKHALYAVLDEAARPDVVLASSSSGMLPSVIARGCPQHPERVVIGHPFNPPHLIPLVEVVPGEKTSEATVERALAFYAGVGKKPIRLRQEVPGHVANRLQAALWQEAYSLVERGVATVADIDAAIANGPGLRWAVLGPFLNQHLSGGPGGLAHILEHLGPPTEQWWRDLGRVTLSPELNAKLVSGVDDELAGIDPAELVARRDAVLTTLLAAKAQTGL
;
A
#
# COMPACT_ATOMS: atom_id res chain seq x y z
N MET A 1 13.78 18.16 -2.05
CA MET A 1 12.74 18.38 -1.02
C MET A 1 13.20 17.69 0.24
N ASN A 2 12.74 18.16 1.40
CA ASN A 2 12.95 17.53 2.68
C ASN A 2 11.70 16.76 3.10
N ILE A 3 11.80 15.45 3.29
CA ILE A 3 10.65 14.57 3.57
C ILE A 3 10.73 14.07 5.01
N GLY A 4 9.69 14.35 5.80
CA GLY A 4 9.53 13.78 7.13
C GLY A 4 8.97 12.36 7.06
N VAL A 5 9.70 11.36 7.56
CA VAL A 5 9.21 9.97 7.68
C VAL A 5 9.01 9.65 9.15
N VAL A 6 7.76 9.50 9.55
CA VAL A 6 7.37 9.28 10.94
C VAL A 6 6.94 7.83 11.14
N GLY A 7 7.67 7.09 11.97
CA GLY A 7 7.57 5.63 12.08
C GLY A 7 8.44 4.93 11.03
N THR A 8 9.42 4.15 11.50
CA THR A 8 10.46 3.53 10.67
C THR A 8 10.40 2.00 10.67
N GLY A 9 9.22 1.43 10.88
CA GLY A 9 8.95 0.03 10.63
C GLY A 9 9.08 -0.33 9.14
N VAL A 10 8.67 -1.55 8.75
CA VAL A 10 8.80 -2.07 7.38
C VAL A 10 8.32 -1.08 6.31
N ILE A 11 7.16 -0.44 6.53
CA ILE A 11 6.59 0.52 5.57
C ILE A 11 7.40 1.82 5.54
N GLY A 12 7.74 2.37 6.72
CA GLY A 12 8.49 3.62 6.79
C GLY A 12 9.91 3.51 6.27
N ALA A 13 10.62 2.40 6.54
CA ALA A 13 11.95 2.14 6.00
C ALA A 13 11.92 2.01 4.46
N SER A 14 10.91 1.34 3.93
CA SER A 14 10.69 1.22 2.50
C SER A 14 10.39 2.58 1.84
N TRP A 15 9.57 3.44 2.47
CA TRP A 15 9.35 4.81 2.02
C TRP A 15 10.62 5.65 2.06
N ALA A 16 11.39 5.58 3.17
CA ALA A 16 12.65 6.29 3.30
C ALA A 16 13.62 5.94 2.16
N ALA A 17 13.82 4.65 1.90
CA ALA A 17 14.65 4.18 0.79
C ALA A 17 14.15 4.71 -0.56
N HIS A 18 12.84 4.68 -0.79
CA HIS A 18 12.23 5.17 -2.01
C HIS A 18 12.44 6.67 -2.23
N PHE A 19 12.21 7.50 -1.21
CA PHE A 19 12.41 8.94 -1.30
C PHE A 19 13.87 9.32 -1.50
N LEU A 20 14.80 8.66 -0.78
CA LEU A 20 16.24 8.82 -0.97
C LEU A 20 16.66 8.48 -2.40
N ALA A 21 16.13 7.38 -2.98
CA ALA A 21 16.44 6.99 -4.35
C ALA A 21 15.91 7.99 -5.38
N HIS A 22 14.89 8.78 -5.04
CA HIS A 22 14.39 9.90 -5.87
C HIS A 22 15.08 11.24 -5.59
N GLY A 23 16.23 11.22 -4.88
CA GLY A 23 17.06 12.40 -4.67
C GLY A 23 16.54 13.37 -3.61
N HIS A 24 15.64 12.93 -2.73
CA HIS A 24 15.16 13.75 -1.61
C HIS A 24 16.04 13.59 -0.37
N ASP A 25 16.02 14.58 0.50
CA ASP A 25 16.53 14.47 1.87
C ASP A 25 15.41 13.86 2.72
N VAL A 26 15.76 12.94 3.61
CA VAL A 26 14.81 12.30 4.50
C VAL A 26 15.20 12.54 5.94
N THR A 27 14.29 13.11 6.72
CA THR A 27 14.41 13.17 8.17
C THR A 27 13.43 12.19 8.78
N ALA A 28 13.94 11.10 9.36
CA ALA A 28 13.14 10.03 9.92
C ALA A 28 13.06 10.09 11.44
N THR A 29 11.96 9.61 12.00
CA THR A 29 11.78 9.52 13.47
C THR A 29 11.03 8.25 13.85
N ASP A 30 11.44 7.65 14.96
CA ASP A 30 10.76 6.51 15.60
C ASP A 30 11.17 6.44 17.08
N PRO A 31 10.24 6.23 18.02
CA PRO A 31 10.57 6.17 19.44
C PRO A 31 11.19 4.84 19.89
N ALA A 32 11.20 3.81 19.04
CA ALA A 32 11.67 2.49 19.42
C ALA A 32 13.21 2.45 19.59
N PRO A 33 13.73 1.80 20.64
CA PRO A 33 15.17 1.63 20.81
C PRO A 33 15.81 0.95 19.61
N GLY A 34 16.96 1.46 19.13
CA GLY A 34 17.70 0.95 17.97
C GLY A 34 17.00 1.16 16.62
N ALA A 35 16.00 2.04 16.56
CA ALA A 35 15.24 2.31 15.32
C ALA A 35 16.13 2.88 14.20
N GLU A 36 17.07 3.77 14.53
CA GLU A 36 17.99 4.33 13.54
C GLU A 36 18.86 3.26 12.88
N GLU A 37 19.44 2.37 13.69
CA GLU A 37 20.31 1.29 13.17
C GLU A 37 19.53 0.36 12.24
N ARG A 38 18.31 -0.04 12.66
CA ARG A 38 17.44 -0.88 11.81
C ARG A 38 17.04 -0.15 10.53
N LEU A 39 16.63 1.11 10.61
CA LEU A 39 16.27 1.91 9.44
C LEU A 39 17.43 1.98 8.43
N ARG A 40 18.65 2.26 8.88
CA ARG A 40 19.81 2.31 8.00
C ARG A 40 20.13 0.96 7.37
N ALA A 41 19.98 -0.14 8.12
CA ALA A 41 20.13 -1.50 7.59
C ALA A 41 19.06 -1.83 6.54
N ASP A 42 17.79 -1.49 6.81
CA ASP A 42 16.68 -1.74 5.88
C ASP A 42 16.82 -0.89 4.60
N VAL A 43 17.21 0.38 4.71
CA VAL A 43 17.48 1.23 3.55
C VAL A 43 18.61 0.64 2.71
N ALA A 44 19.69 0.16 3.34
CA ALA A 44 20.80 -0.48 2.63
C ALA A 44 20.37 -1.79 1.94
N ALA A 45 19.48 -2.57 2.57
CA ALA A 45 18.95 -3.79 1.99
C ALA A 45 18.02 -3.53 0.79
N HIS A 46 17.25 -2.45 0.81
CA HIS A 46 16.37 -2.07 -0.30
C HIS A 46 17.11 -1.40 -1.46
N TRP A 47 18.26 -0.77 -1.20
CA TRP A 47 18.96 0.04 -2.19
C TRP A 47 19.31 -0.66 -3.50
N PRO A 48 19.77 -1.94 -3.51
CA PRO A 48 20.15 -2.65 -4.74
C PRO A 48 19.02 -2.88 -5.75
N VAL A 49 17.77 -2.88 -5.30
CA VAL A 49 16.60 -3.10 -6.18
C VAL A 49 15.95 -1.82 -6.65
N LEU A 50 16.40 -0.67 -6.10
CA LEU A 50 15.95 0.66 -6.52
C LEU A 50 16.71 1.12 -7.78
N GLN A 51 16.16 2.10 -8.46
CA GLN A 51 16.81 2.80 -9.57
C GLN A 51 17.07 4.26 -9.17
N PRO A 52 18.17 4.52 -8.40
CA PRO A 52 18.45 5.84 -7.89
C PRO A 52 18.66 6.85 -9.02
N VAL A 53 18.07 8.03 -8.87
CA VAL A 53 18.37 9.16 -9.76
C VAL A 53 19.77 9.68 -9.52
N GLU A 54 20.32 10.44 -10.47
CA GLU A 54 21.64 11.06 -10.32
C GLU A 54 21.73 11.92 -9.05
N GLY A 55 22.76 11.70 -8.24
CA GLY A 55 22.99 12.38 -6.95
C GLY A 55 22.17 11.85 -5.78
N ALA A 56 21.37 10.81 -5.96
CA ALA A 56 20.71 10.11 -4.85
C ALA A 56 21.71 9.34 -4.00
N SER A 57 21.52 9.36 -2.67
CA SER A 57 22.40 8.66 -1.72
C SER A 57 21.65 8.29 -0.45
N PRO A 58 21.89 7.11 0.14
CA PRO A 58 21.42 6.76 1.48
C PRO A 58 21.96 7.71 2.59
N GLU A 59 23.06 8.40 2.33
CA GLU A 59 23.67 9.34 3.27
C GLU A 59 22.83 10.61 3.49
N ARG A 60 21.83 10.87 2.63
CA ARG A 60 20.85 11.95 2.77
C ARG A 60 19.78 11.63 3.81
N LEU A 61 19.91 10.51 4.54
CA LEU A 61 19.08 10.12 5.66
C LEU A 61 19.58 10.73 6.97
N THR A 62 18.73 11.52 7.60
CA THR A 62 18.90 12.02 8.96
C THR A 62 17.88 11.31 9.87
N PHE A 63 18.27 11.05 11.11
CA PHE A 63 17.40 10.47 12.12
C PHE A 63 17.34 11.37 13.35
N THR A 64 16.15 11.53 13.93
CA THR A 64 15.93 12.21 15.21
C THR A 64 14.92 11.42 16.05
N ALA A 65 15.10 11.42 17.37
CA ALA A 65 14.11 10.80 18.27
C ALA A 65 12.86 11.68 18.49
N ASP A 66 12.92 12.97 18.12
CA ASP A 66 11.84 13.93 18.33
C ASP A 66 11.01 14.10 17.04
N PRO A 67 9.72 13.74 17.04
CA PRO A 67 8.87 13.86 15.88
C PRO A 67 8.64 15.33 15.45
N ALA A 68 8.66 16.28 16.39
CA ALA A 68 8.53 17.69 16.05
C ALA A 68 9.71 18.17 15.18
N SER A 69 10.93 17.83 15.59
CA SER A 69 12.14 18.14 14.83
C SER A 69 12.18 17.45 13.46
N ALA A 70 11.59 16.26 13.34
CA ALA A 70 11.56 15.53 12.07
C ALA A 70 10.70 16.22 10.99
N VAL A 71 9.72 17.03 11.40
CA VAL A 71 8.75 17.63 10.47
C VAL A 71 8.82 19.14 10.36
N ALA A 72 9.59 19.82 11.21
CA ALA A 72 9.66 21.28 11.27
C ALA A 72 10.04 21.92 9.92
N ASP A 73 11.01 21.34 9.23
CA ASP A 73 11.51 21.80 7.93
C ASP A 73 11.06 20.89 6.76
N ALA A 74 10.11 20.00 7.00
CA ALA A 74 9.62 19.09 5.96
C ALA A 74 8.78 19.83 4.90
N ASP A 75 8.86 19.37 3.66
CA ASP A 75 8.02 19.79 2.53
C ASP A 75 6.83 18.84 2.34
N PHE A 76 6.96 17.62 2.86
CA PHE A 76 5.95 16.58 2.88
C PHE A 76 6.23 15.63 4.05
N VAL A 77 5.17 15.10 4.68
CA VAL A 77 5.29 14.13 5.78
C VAL A 77 4.57 12.85 5.42
N GLN A 78 5.27 11.71 5.56
CA GLN A 78 4.73 10.36 5.45
C GLN A 78 4.74 9.68 6.81
N GLU A 79 3.58 9.52 7.41
CA GLU A 79 3.39 8.89 8.72
C GLU A 79 3.09 7.39 8.55
N ASN A 80 3.77 6.54 9.33
CA ASN A 80 3.72 5.08 9.26
C ASN A 80 3.65 4.44 10.66
N GLY A 81 3.11 5.16 11.63
CA GLY A 81 2.97 4.69 13.01
C GLY A 81 1.86 3.64 13.17
N PRO A 82 1.70 3.08 14.39
CA PRO A 82 0.75 2.01 14.65
C PRO A 82 -0.70 2.39 14.35
N GLU A 83 -1.51 1.40 13.95
CA GLU A 83 -2.96 1.52 13.72
C GLU A 83 -3.75 1.58 15.04
N ARG A 84 -3.43 2.59 15.86
CA ARG A 84 -4.07 2.88 17.15
C ARG A 84 -4.50 4.34 17.20
N GLU A 85 -5.78 4.57 17.41
CA GLU A 85 -6.39 5.92 17.38
C GLU A 85 -5.76 6.86 18.41
N ASP A 86 -5.59 6.38 19.66
CA ASP A 86 -4.97 7.15 20.74
C ASP A 86 -3.53 7.59 20.42
N VAL A 87 -2.74 6.68 19.84
CA VAL A 87 -1.35 6.94 19.43
C VAL A 87 -1.31 7.93 18.26
N LYS A 88 -2.15 7.71 17.26
CA LYS A 88 -2.20 8.61 16.09
C LYS A 88 -2.66 10.02 16.48
N HIS A 89 -3.67 10.15 17.32
CA HIS A 89 -4.12 11.48 17.77
C HIS A 89 -3.02 12.23 18.52
N ALA A 90 -2.33 11.57 19.45
CA ALA A 90 -1.22 12.18 20.18
C ALA A 90 -0.06 12.57 19.24
N LEU A 91 0.28 11.72 18.30
CA LEU A 91 1.32 11.99 17.30
C LEU A 91 0.91 13.15 16.39
N TYR A 92 -0.29 13.12 15.81
CA TYR A 92 -0.76 14.15 14.88
C TYR A 92 -0.90 15.53 15.55
N ALA A 93 -1.18 15.60 16.86
CA ALA A 93 -1.14 16.87 17.60
C ALA A 93 0.27 17.50 17.58
N VAL A 94 1.31 16.69 17.74
CA VAL A 94 2.70 17.14 17.66
C VAL A 94 3.07 17.55 16.23
N LEU A 95 2.68 16.75 15.23
CA LEU A 95 2.95 17.05 13.83
C LEU A 95 2.22 18.33 13.37
N ASP A 96 0.98 18.53 13.83
CA ASP A 96 0.15 19.68 13.49
C ASP A 96 0.72 21.00 14.04
N GLU A 97 1.33 20.95 15.23
CA GLU A 97 1.97 22.09 15.86
C GLU A 97 3.33 22.42 15.22
N ALA A 98 4.12 21.39 14.87
CA ALA A 98 5.52 21.54 14.46
C ALA A 98 5.71 21.79 12.96
N ALA A 99 4.90 21.15 12.11
CA ALA A 99 5.04 21.31 10.66
C ALA A 99 4.41 22.61 10.17
N ARG A 100 5.01 23.21 9.14
CA ARG A 100 4.45 24.41 8.49
C ARG A 100 2.99 24.16 8.02
N PRO A 101 2.10 25.16 8.08
CA PRO A 101 0.67 24.97 7.76
C PRO A 101 0.38 24.44 6.35
N ASP A 102 1.28 24.68 5.42
CA ASP A 102 1.14 24.27 4.01
C ASP A 102 1.62 22.83 3.73
N VAL A 103 2.24 22.16 4.70
CA VAL A 103 2.79 20.82 4.54
C VAL A 103 1.69 19.76 4.60
N VAL A 104 1.69 18.84 3.65
CA VAL A 104 0.78 17.68 3.65
C VAL A 104 1.22 16.69 4.73
N LEU A 105 0.29 16.27 5.57
CA LEU A 105 0.45 15.19 6.53
C LEU A 105 -0.25 13.93 5.99
N ALA A 106 0.51 13.08 5.31
CA ALA A 106 -0.02 11.85 4.72
C ALA A 106 0.19 10.66 5.67
N SER A 107 -0.85 9.86 5.88
CA SER A 107 -0.75 8.60 6.65
C SER A 107 -0.73 7.38 5.74
N SER A 108 0.11 6.41 6.07
CA SER A 108 0.10 5.07 5.45
C SER A 108 -0.98 4.14 6.01
N SER A 109 -1.90 4.63 6.83
CA SER A 109 -2.95 3.82 7.45
C SER A 109 -3.76 3.04 6.42
N SER A 110 -3.91 1.73 6.65
CA SER A 110 -4.71 0.84 5.79
C SER A 110 -6.18 0.72 6.23
N GLY A 111 -6.45 0.99 7.49
CA GLY A 111 -7.79 0.76 8.08
C GLY A 111 -8.42 2.00 8.68
N MET A 112 -7.63 2.91 9.24
CA MET A 112 -8.15 4.11 9.89
C MET A 112 -8.51 5.18 8.86
N LEU A 113 -9.70 5.76 9.02
CA LEU A 113 -10.17 6.81 8.11
C LEU A 113 -9.42 8.13 8.34
N PRO A 114 -9.14 8.89 7.29
CA PRO A 114 -8.46 10.19 7.42
C PRO A 114 -9.25 11.19 8.28
N SER A 115 -10.58 11.15 8.28
CA SER A 115 -11.41 11.97 9.18
C SER A 115 -11.21 11.64 10.65
N VAL A 116 -10.91 10.38 10.99
CA VAL A 116 -10.57 9.99 12.36
C VAL A 116 -9.19 10.52 12.74
N ILE A 117 -8.20 10.33 11.88
CA ILE A 117 -6.82 10.83 12.11
C ILE A 117 -6.80 12.35 12.25
N ALA A 118 -7.53 13.06 11.40
CA ALA A 118 -7.60 14.53 11.40
C ALA A 118 -8.14 15.14 12.72
N ARG A 119 -8.80 14.34 13.58
CA ARG A 119 -9.19 14.80 14.93
C ARG A 119 -7.98 15.09 15.82
N GLY A 120 -6.83 14.47 15.51
CA GLY A 120 -5.55 14.78 16.16
C GLY A 120 -4.93 16.11 15.70
N CYS A 121 -5.46 16.77 14.67
CA CYS A 121 -4.96 18.04 14.13
C CYS A 121 -5.95 19.18 14.46
N PRO A 122 -5.83 19.85 15.60
CA PRO A 122 -6.76 20.91 15.97
C PRO A 122 -6.58 22.20 15.17
N GLN A 123 -5.37 22.48 14.65
CA GLN A 123 -5.04 23.72 13.95
C GLN A 123 -5.31 23.63 12.44
N HIS A 124 -4.78 22.57 11.79
CA HIS A 124 -4.78 22.41 10.34
C HIS A 124 -5.24 21.02 9.89
N PRO A 125 -6.48 20.59 10.24
CA PRO A 125 -7.00 19.28 9.83
C PRO A 125 -7.18 19.13 8.30
N GLU A 126 -7.22 20.25 7.56
CA GLU A 126 -7.39 20.26 6.10
C GLU A 126 -6.20 19.75 5.32
N ARG A 127 -5.03 19.60 5.97
CA ARG A 127 -3.79 19.07 5.36
C ARG A 127 -3.56 17.58 5.60
N VAL A 128 -4.48 16.93 6.35
CA VAL A 128 -4.42 15.49 6.61
C VAL A 128 -5.04 14.72 5.45
N VAL A 129 -4.33 13.70 4.97
CA VAL A 129 -4.79 12.81 3.90
C VAL A 129 -4.24 11.41 4.14
N ILE A 130 -4.91 10.37 3.65
CA ILE A 130 -4.27 9.07 3.52
C ILE A 130 -3.45 9.05 2.23
N GLY A 131 -2.20 8.59 2.34
CA GLY A 131 -1.33 8.21 1.23
C GLY A 131 -0.95 6.74 1.40
N HIS A 132 -1.93 5.84 1.15
CA HIS A 132 -1.83 4.42 1.45
C HIS A 132 -1.00 3.68 0.40
N PRO A 133 0.20 3.16 0.75
CA PRO A 133 1.00 2.35 -0.15
C PRO A 133 0.56 0.88 -0.13
N PHE A 134 1.05 0.12 -1.11
CA PHE A 134 1.07 -1.33 -1.02
C PHE A 134 2.48 -1.85 -0.73
N ASN A 135 2.56 -2.86 0.13
CA ASN A 135 3.84 -3.46 0.55
C ASN A 135 4.42 -4.37 -0.56
N PRO A 136 5.71 -4.23 -0.91
CA PRO A 136 6.65 -3.24 -0.38
C PRO A 136 6.56 -1.89 -1.13
N PRO A 137 6.43 -0.76 -0.39
CA PRO A 137 6.30 0.57 -1.01
C PRO A 137 7.41 0.95 -2.01
N HIS A 138 8.63 0.49 -1.83
CA HIS A 138 9.74 0.80 -2.75
C HIS A 138 9.60 0.10 -4.12
N LEU A 139 8.77 -0.93 -4.25
CA LEU A 139 8.52 -1.65 -5.52
C LEU A 139 7.12 -1.37 -6.06
N ILE A 140 6.09 -1.58 -5.24
CA ILE A 140 4.70 -1.46 -5.70
C ILE A 140 4.35 0.01 -5.98
N PRO A 141 3.93 0.34 -7.21
CA PRO A 141 3.73 1.74 -7.59
C PRO A 141 2.43 2.36 -7.07
N LEU A 142 1.42 1.58 -6.69
CA LEU A 142 0.13 2.10 -6.24
C LEU A 142 0.27 2.91 -4.94
N VAL A 143 -0.37 4.09 -4.95
CA VAL A 143 -0.70 4.85 -3.73
C VAL A 143 -2.16 5.28 -3.80
N GLU A 144 -2.94 4.96 -2.78
CA GLU A 144 -4.31 5.43 -2.66
C GLU A 144 -4.33 6.76 -1.89
N VAL A 145 -4.70 7.85 -2.57
CA VAL A 145 -4.88 9.17 -1.95
C VAL A 145 -6.34 9.31 -1.55
N VAL A 146 -6.59 9.31 -0.24
CA VAL A 146 -7.95 9.30 0.32
C VAL A 146 -8.17 10.56 1.15
N PRO A 147 -9.05 11.47 0.72
CA PRO A 147 -9.45 12.63 1.51
C PRO A 147 -10.38 12.23 2.64
N GLY A 148 -10.27 12.92 3.79
CA GLY A 148 -11.28 12.94 4.84
C GLY A 148 -12.26 14.10 4.66
N GLU A 149 -13.22 14.20 5.59
CA GLU A 149 -14.26 15.26 5.55
C GLU A 149 -13.70 16.69 5.52
N LYS A 150 -12.55 16.91 6.18
CA LYS A 150 -11.92 18.23 6.28
C LYS A 150 -10.76 18.43 5.31
N THR A 151 -10.31 17.38 4.64
CA THR A 151 -9.15 17.47 3.72
C THR A 151 -9.45 18.44 2.59
N SER A 152 -8.57 19.42 2.39
CA SER A 152 -8.71 20.40 1.30
C SER A 152 -8.38 19.81 -0.05
N GLU A 153 -9.00 20.32 -1.11
CA GLU A 153 -8.68 19.95 -2.48
C GLU A 153 -7.20 20.17 -2.80
N ALA A 154 -6.64 21.28 -2.34
CA ALA A 154 -5.22 21.60 -2.51
C ALA A 154 -4.29 20.57 -1.86
N THR A 155 -4.68 19.98 -0.72
CA THR A 155 -3.95 18.88 -0.07
C THR A 155 -3.97 17.63 -0.95
N VAL A 156 -5.13 17.27 -1.48
CA VAL A 156 -5.28 16.10 -2.37
C VAL A 156 -4.44 16.27 -3.62
N GLU A 157 -4.52 17.42 -4.29
CA GLU A 157 -3.75 17.69 -5.51
C GLU A 157 -2.24 17.66 -5.25
N ARG A 158 -1.78 18.24 -4.13
CA ARG A 158 -0.37 18.18 -3.73
C ARG A 158 0.10 16.77 -3.44
N ALA A 159 -0.70 15.97 -2.74
CA ALA A 159 -0.37 14.56 -2.47
C ALA A 159 -0.28 13.75 -3.78
N LEU A 160 -1.25 13.90 -4.69
CA LEU A 160 -1.22 13.25 -6.00
C LEU A 160 0.03 13.64 -6.80
N ALA A 161 0.34 14.94 -6.87
CA ALA A 161 1.51 15.45 -7.59
C ALA A 161 2.82 14.96 -6.96
N PHE A 162 2.91 14.96 -5.63
CA PHE A 162 4.09 14.46 -4.91
C PHE A 162 4.34 12.99 -5.22
N TYR A 163 3.34 12.12 -5.04
CA TYR A 163 3.51 10.69 -5.30
C TYR A 163 3.82 10.40 -6.77
N ALA A 164 3.18 11.10 -7.70
CA ALA A 164 3.52 10.98 -9.12
C ALA A 164 4.96 11.42 -9.41
N GLY A 165 5.42 12.50 -8.76
CA GLY A 165 6.78 13.03 -8.87
C GLY A 165 7.88 12.08 -8.38
N VAL A 166 7.55 11.19 -7.45
CA VAL A 166 8.46 10.12 -6.99
C VAL A 166 8.15 8.76 -7.65
N GLY A 167 7.61 8.77 -8.87
CA GLY A 167 7.44 7.58 -9.71
C GLY A 167 6.30 6.65 -9.29
N LYS A 168 5.44 7.07 -8.36
CA LYS A 168 4.26 6.29 -8.00
C LYS A 168 3.13 6.46 -9.01
N LYS A 169 2.14 5.59 -8.92
CA LYS A 169 0.86 5.65 -9.65
C LYS A 169 -0.26 5.94 -8.65
N PRO A 170 -0.40 7.20 -8.22
CA PRO A 170 -1.44 7.54 -7.26
C PRO A 170 -2.82 7.48 -7.89
N ILE A 171 -3.78 6.95 -7.13
CA ILE A 171 -5.20 7.04 -7.46
C ILE A 171 -5.90 7.91 -6.42
N ARG A 172 -6.86 8.71 -6.86
CA ARG A 172 -7.69 9.50 -5.96
C ARG A 172 -8.98 8.76 -5.63
N LEU A 173 -9.25 8.55 -4.36
CA LEU A 173 -10.59 8.16 -3.91
C LEU A 173 -11.46 9.42 -3.77
N ARG A 174 -12.75 9.28 -4.06
CA ARG A 174 -13.69 10.41 -3.98
C ARG A 174 -14.27 10.61 -2.59
N GLN A 175 -14.22 9.56 -1.76
CA GLN A 175 -14.67 9.56 -0.38
C GLN A 175 -13.93 8.50 0.41
N GLU A 176 -13.82 8.69 1.71
CA GLU A 176 -13.24 7.69 2.61
C GLU A 176 -14.15 6.49 2.78
N VAL A 177 -13.56 5.31 2.86
CA VAL A 177 -14.23 4.04 3.12
C VAL A 177 -13.24 3.09 3.82
N PRO A 178 -13.67 2.29 4.81
CA PRO A 178 -12.80 1.34 5.48
C PRO A 178 -12.13 0.38 4.48
N GLY A 179 -10.79 0.23 4.57
CA GLY A 179 -10.00 -0.61 3.67
C GLY A 179 -9.81 -0.04 2.27
N HIS A 180 -10.17 1.21 2.03
CA HIS A 180 -10.00 1.94 0.77
C HIS A 180 -10.52 1.14 -0.45
N VAL A 181 -9.86 1.12 -1.60
CA VAL A 181 -10.31 0.34 -2.77
C VAL A 181 -9.59 -1.00 -2.86
N ALA A 182 -8.27 -1.00 -2.84
CA ALA A 182 -7.51 -2.19 -3.16
C ALA A 182 -7.61 -3.25 -2.06
N ASN A 183 -7.54 -2.86 -0.77
CA ASN A 183 -7.77 -3.81 0.33
C ASN A 183 -9.18 -4.38 0.35
N ARG A 184 -10.19 -3.60 -0.05
CA ARG A 184 -11.56 -4.11 -0.18
C ARG A 184 -11.68 -5.18 -1.26
N LEU A 185 -11.03 -4.97 -2.41
CA LEU A 185 -11.00 -5.96 -3.49
C LEU A 185 -10.23 -7.22 -3.07
N GLN A 186 -9.11 -7.08 -2.37
CA GLN A 186 -8.39 -8.21 -1.79
C GLN A 186 -9.25 -8.96 -0.76
N ALA A 187 -9.90 -8.25 0.16
CA ALA A 187 -10.76 -8.87 1.18
C ALA A 187 -11.92 -9.64 0.56
N ALA A 188 -12.51 -9.14 -0.53
CA ALA A 188 -13.55 -9.87 -1.25
C ALA A 188 -13.02 -11.17 -1.87
N LEU A 189 -11.81 -11.15 -2.46
CA LEU A 189 -11.14 -12.33 -2.97
C LEU A 189 -10.82 -13.34 -1.84
N TRP A 190 -10.24 -12.87 -0.73
CA TRP A 190 -9.91 -13.72 0.40
C TRP A 190 -11.12 -14.38 1.03
N GLN A 191 -12.24 -13.65 1.16
CA GLN A 191 -13.48 -14.22 1.71
C GLN A 191 -13.93 -15.44 0.92
N GLU A 192 -13.90 -15.38 -0.41
CA GLU A 192 -14.26 -16.53 -1.24
C GLU A 192 -13.18 -17.62 -1.21
N ALA A 193 -11.90 -17.26 -1.29
CA ALA A 193 -10.80 -18.22 -1.20
C ALA A 193 -10.88 -19.04 0.10
N TYR A 194 -11.09 -18.38 1.24
CA TYR A 194 -11.25 -19.06 2.53
C TYR A 194 -12.50 -19.94 2.59
N SER A 195 -13.62 -19.50 1.98
CA SER A 195 -14.83 -20.29 1.88
C SER A 195 -14.62 -21.58 1.07
N LEU A 196 -13.90 -21.49 -0.04
CA LEU A 196 -13.60 -22.67 -0.87
C LEU A 196 -12.72 -23.68 -0.12
N VAL A 197 -11.74 -23.22 0.70
CA VAL A 197 -10.95 -24.09 1.57
C VAL A 197 -11.79 -24.68 2.69
N GLU A 198 -12.62 -23.87 3.38
CA GLU A 198 -13.51 -24.31 4.45
C GLU A 198 -14.43 -25.43 3.98
N ARG A 199 -15.08 -25.24 2.84
CA ARG A 199 -16.00 -26.17 2.17
C ARG A 199 -15.29 -27.39 1.57
N GLY A 200 -13.96 -27.41 1.51
CA GLY A 200 -13.18 -28.50 0.92
C GLY A 200 -13.30 -28.59 -0.61
N VAL A 201 -13.62 -27.48 -1.28
CA VAL A 201 -13.73 -27.42 -2.73
C VAL A 201 -12.35 -27.46 -3.39
N ALA A 202 -11.35 -26.78 -2.78
CA ALA A 202 -9.98 -26.74 -3.25
C ALA A 202 -9.00 -26.62 -2.08
N THR A 203 -7.75 -26.98 -2.29
CA THR A 203 -6.67 -26.75 -1.33
C THR A 203 -6.19 -25.29 -1.39
N VAL A 204 -5.39 -24.85 -0.41
CA VAL A 204 -4.72 -23.53 -0.44
C VAL A 204 -3.87 -23.42 -1.69
N ALA A 205 -3.01 -24.39 -1.95
CA ALA A 205 -2.12 -24.43 -3.12
C ALA A 205 -2.87 -24.38 -4.46
N ASP A 206 -4.04 -25.07 -4.58
CA ASP A 206 -4.86 -25.02 -5.79
C ASP A 206 -5.44 -23.63 -6.04
N ILE A 207 -5.85 -22.93 -4.97
CA ILE A 207 -6.39 -21.56 -5.07
C ILE A 207 -5.29 -20.59 -5.46
N ASP A 208 -4.11 -20.67 -4.84
CA ASP A 208 -2.97 -19.84 -5.19
C ASP A 208 -2.53 -20.08 -6.63
N ALA A 209 -2.44 -21.34 -7.05
CA ALA A 209 -2.15 -21.70 -8.44
C ALA A 209 -3.21 -21.17 -9.42
N ALA A 210 -4.50 -21.24 -9.07
CA ALA A 210 -5.58 -20.75 -9.93
C ALA A 210 -5.51 -19.23 -10.15
N ILE A 211 -5.23 -18.47 -9.09
CA ILE A 211 -5.10 -17.01 -9.19
C ILE A 211 -3.78 -16.62 -9.85
N ALA A 212 -2.65 -17.16 -9.40
CA ALA A 212 -1.33 -16.79 -9.89
C ALA A 212 -1.12 -17.13 -11.38
N ASN A 213 -1.70 -18.23 -11.86
CA ASN A 213 -1.57 -18.67 -13.25
C ASN A 213 -2.79 -18.34 -14.13
N GLY A 214 -3.83 -17.78 -13.56
CA GLY A 214 -5.08 -17.43 -14.24
C GLY A 214 -5.33 -15.92 -14.30
N PRO A 215 -6.39 -15.43 -13.64
CA PRO A 215 -6.80 -14.04 -13.73
C PRO A 215 -5.74 -13.07 -13.17
N GLY A 216 -4.96 -13.46 -12.18
CA GLY A 216 -3.92 -12.63 -11.57
C GLY A 216 -2.88 -12.15 -12.57
N LEU A 217 -2.45 -12.98 -13.54
CA LEU A 217 -1.53 -12.59 -14.61
C LEU A 217 -2.09 -11.41 -15.43
N ARG A 218 -3.38 -11.46 -15.75
CA ARG A 218 -4.03 -10.38 -16.53
C ARG A 218 -4.23 -9.13 -15.68
N TRP A 219 -4.58 -9.31 -14.38
CA TRP A 219 -4.75 -8.19 -13.46
C TRP A 219 -3.44 -7.48 -13.13
N ALA A 220 -2.32 -8.18 -13.16
CA ALA A 220 -1.01 -7.57 -13.03
C ALA A 220 -0.69 -6.60 -14.18
N VAL A 221 -1.27 -6.80 -15.36
CA VAL A 221 -1.07 -5.98 -16.56
C VAL A 221 -2.13 -4.90 -16.67
N LEU A 222 -3.41 -5.28 -16.58
CA LEU A 222 -4.56 -4.40 -16.72
C LEU A 222 -5.55 -4.58 -15.56
N GLY A 223 -6.28 -3.55 -15.22
CA GLY A 223 -7.33 -3.63 -14.20
C GLY A 223 -8.51 -4.52 -14.64
N PRO A 224 -9.43 -4.87 -13.68
CA PRO A 224 -10.50 -5.81 -13.93
C PRO A 224 -11.46 -5.38 -15.05
N PHE A 225 -11.79 -4.09 -15.15
CA PHE A 225 -12.73 -3.60 -16.17
C PHE A 225 -12.16 -3.65 -17.58
N LEU A 226 -10.89 -3.27 -17.77
CA LEU A 226 -10.24 -3.34 -19.07
C LEU A 226 -10.06 -4.80 -19.52
N ASN A 227 -9.72 -5.71 -18.61
CA ASN A 227 -9.65 -7.14 -18.91
C ASN A 227 -11.00 -7.71 -19.37
N GLN A 228 -12.09 -7.33 -18.70
CA GLN A 228 -13.45 -7.73 -19.12
C GLN A 228 -13.80 -7.13 -20.49
N HIS A 229 -13.50 -5.85 -20.70
CA HIS A 229 -13.75 -5.19 -21.99
C HIS A 229 -13.05 -5.91 -23.15
N LEU A 230 -11.76 -6.22 -23.00
CA LEU A 230 -11.00 -6.95 -24.02
C LEU A 230 -11.52 -8.37 -24.25
N SER A 231 -12.01 -9.04 -23.22
CA SER A 231 -12.60 -10.38 -23.32
C SER A 231 -13.94 -10.38 -24.10
N GLY A 232 -14.62 -9.23 -24.20
CA GLY A 232 -15.88 -9.09 -24.92
C GLY A 232 -15.73 -8.89 -26.44
N GLY A 233 -14.49 -8.90 -26.96
CA GLY A 233 -14.22 -8.69 -28.40
C GLY A 233 -14.81 -7.35 -28.90
N PRO A 234 -15.41 -7.30 -30.10
CA PRO A 234 -15.97 -6.07 -30.66
C PRO A 234 -17.09 -5.44 -29.82
N GLY A 235 -17.82 -6.24 -29.03
CA GLY A 235 -18.89 -5.74 -28.14
C GLY A 235 -18.40 -5.22 -26.80
N GLY A 236 -17.12 -5.47 -26.44
CA GLY A 236 -16.49 -4.95 -25.24
C GLY A 236 -17.21 -5.34 -23.95
N LEU A 237 -17.12 -4.44 -22.95
CA LEU A 237 -17.72 -4.66 -21.64
C LEU A 237 -19.26 -4.82 -21.71
N ALA A 238 -19.94 -4.13 -22.62
CA ALA A 238 -21.39 -4.24 -22.77
C ALA A 238 -21.80 -5.69 -23.12
N HIS A 239 -21.08 -6.31 -24.05
CA HIS A 239 -21.30 -7.71 -24.41
C HIS A 239 -21.06 -8.68 -23.23
N ILE A 240 -19.99 -8.44 -22.46
CA ILE A 240 -19.70 -9.25 -21.26
C ILE A 240 -20.82 -9.12 -20.23
N LEU A 241 -21.30 -7.91 -19.96
CA LEU A 241 -22.36 -7.69 -18.97
C LEU A 241 -23.69 -8.32 -19.40
N GLU A 242 -24.01 -8.28 -20.70
CA GLU A 242 -25.23 -8.90 -21.24
C GLU A 242 -25.18 -10.44 -21.14
N HIS A 243 -24.04 -11.07 -21.48
CA HIS A 243 -23.94 -12.52 -21.61
C HIS A 243 -23.48 -13.21 -20.33
N LEU A 244 -22.49 -12.64 -19.61
CA LEU A 244 -21.95 -13.20 -18.38
C LEU A 244 -22.51 -12.56 -17.11
N GLY A 245 -23.21 -11.43 -17.21
CA GLY A 245 -23.84 -10.79 -16.06
C GLY A 245 -24.80 -11.72 -15.32
N PRO A 246 -25.81 -12.31 -15.99
CA PRO A 246 -26.78 -13.18 -15.32
C PRO A 246 -26.16 -14.39 -14.60
N PRO A 247 -25.24 -15.19 -15.20
CA PRO A 247 -24.55 -16.24 -14.45
C PRO A 247 -23.66 -15.72 -13.34
N THR A 248 -23.00 -14.56 -13.51
CA THR A 248 -22.17 -13.95 -12.46
C THR A 248 -23.02 -13.56 -11.24
N GLU A 249 -24.22 -13.00 -11.45
CA GLU A 249 -25.16 -12.71 -10.35
C GLU A 249 -25.61 -13.98 -9.59
N GLN A 250 -25.69 -15.11 -10.27
CA GLN A 250 -25.97 -16.39 -9.60
C GLN A 250 -24.78 -16.81 -8.72
N TRP A 251 -23.55 -16.68 -9.24
CA TRP A 251 -22.35 -16.95 -8.44
C TRP A 251 -22.26 -16.04 -7.23
N TRP A 252 -22.54 -14.73 -7.36
CA TRP A 252 -22.53 -13.79 -6.22
C TRP A 252 -23.47 -14.20 -5.10
N ARG A 253 -24.56 -14.92 -5.39
CA ARG A 253 -25.50 -15.44 -4.38
C ARG A 253 -24.94 -16.67 -3.67
N ASP A 254 -24.05 -17.43 -4.32
CA ASP A 254 -23.38 -18.62 -3.79
C ASP A 254 -22.05 -18.33 -3.11
N LEU A 255 -21.43 -17.16 -3.39
CA LEU A 255 -20.15 -16.80 -2.77
C LEU A 255 -20.23 -16.89 -1.24
N GLY A 256 -19.17 -17.44 -0.65
CA GLY A 256 -19.11 -17.72 0.78
C GLY A 256 -19.07 -16.47 1.66
N ARG A 257 -19.56 -16.65 2.88
CA ARG A 257 -19.38 -15.70 3.98
C ARG A 257 -18.80 -16.46 5.15
N VAL A 258 -17.48 -16.33 5.33
CA VAL A 258 -16.77 -17.06 6.38
C VAL A 258 -16.58 -16.20 7.62
N THR A 259 -16.50 -16.86 8.76
CA THR A 259 -15.98 -16.29 10.02
C THR A 259 -14.64 -16.96 10.31
N LEU A 260 -13.62 -16.17 10.62
CA LEU A 260 -12.28 -16.67 10.94
C LEU A 260 -12.32 -17.38 12.31
N SER A 261 -12.78 -18.64 12.31
CA SER A 261 -12.75 -19.50 13.47
C SER A 261 -11.34 -20.06 13.71
N PRO A 262 -11.00 -20.51 14.93
CA PRO A 262 -9.72 -21.18 15.19
C PRO A 262 -9.47 -22.39 14.26
N GLU A 263 -10.51 -23.13 13.93
CA GLU A 263 -10.45 -24.32 13.06
C GLU A 263 -10.13 -23.93 11.61
N LEU A 264 -10.82 -22.91 11.08
CA LEU A 264 -10.54 -22.40 9.74
C LEU A 264 -9.14 -21.80 9.67
N ASN A 265 -8.76 -20.99 10.67
CA ASN A 265 -7.43 -20.41 10.73
C ASN A 265 -6.34 -21.50 10.73
N ALA A 266 -6.49 -22.56 11.53
CA ALA A 266 -5.56 -23.68 11.55
C ALA A 266 -5.48 -24.38 10.18
N LYS A 267 -6.62 -24.58 9.50
CA LYS A 267 -6.66 -25.21 8.18
C LYS A 267 -5.95 -24.36 7.12
N LEU A 268 -6.15 -23.04 7.13
CA LEU A 268 -5.49 -22.12 6.21
C LEU A 268 -3.96 -22.08 6.45
N VAL A 269 -3.55 -21.97 7.73
CA VAL A 269 -2.12 -21.96 8.11
C VAL A 269 -1.45 -23.26 7.68
N SER A 270 -2.04 -24.42 8.03
CA SER A 270 -1.49 -25.72 7.63
C SER A 270 -1.37 -25.85 6.10
N GLY A 271 -2.35 -25.31 5.33
CA GLY A 271 -2.29 -25.35 3.89
C GLY A 271 -1.13 -24.52 3.31
N VAL A 272 -0.84 -23.36 3.91
CA VAL A 272 0.33 -22.55 3.54
C VAL A 272 1.63 -23.21 3.95
N ASP A 273 1.70 -23.82 5.14
CA ASP A 273 2.89 -24.55 5.62
C ASP A 273 3.21 -25.74 4.70
N ASP A 274 2.19 -26.45 4.22
CA ASP A 274 2.33 -27.54 3.27
C ASP A 274 2.87 -27.03 1.91
N GLU A 275 2.38 -25.90 1.42
CA GLU A 275 2.84 -25.27 0.17
C GLU A 275 4.28 -24.74 0.28
N LEU A 276 4.66 -24.24 1.44
CA LEU A 276 6.02 -23.75 1.70
C LEU A 276 7.01 -24.84 2.07
N ALA A 277 6.58 -26.12 2.14
CA ALA A 277 7.46 -27.21 2.55
C ALA A 277 8.72 -27.30 1.67
N GLY A 278 9.88 -27.10 2.29
CA GLY A 278 11.18 -27.12 1.60
C GLY A 278 11.54 -25.84 0.85
N ILE A 279 10.76 -24.77 0.99
CA ILE A 279 11.04 -23.45 0.39
C ILE A 279 11.57 -22.52 1.46
N ASP A 280 12.71 -21.86 1.22
CA ASP A 280 13.18 -20.76 2.06
C ASP A 280 12.32 -19.50 1.80
N PRO A 281 11.61 -18.97 2.80
CA PRO A 281 10.81 -17.75 2.63
C PRO A 281 11.61 -16.55 2.13
N ALA A 282 12.89 -16.41 2.52
CA ALA A 282 13.73 -15.32 2.07
C ALA A 282 14.06 -15.44 0.58
N GLU A 283 14.32 -16.68 0.10
CA GLU A 283 14.52 -16.95 -1.33
C GLU A 283 13.23 -16.69 -2.14
N LEU A 284 12.07 -17.06 -1.60
CA LEU A 284 10.79 -16.81 -2.25
C LEU A 284 10.52 -15.29 -2.40
N VAL A 285 10.79 -14.51 -1.36
CA VAL A 285 10.71 -13.05 -1.41
C VAL A 285 11.63 -12.49 -2.50
N ALA A 286 12.89 -12.92 -2.55
CA ALA A 286 13.84 -12.45 -3.55
C ALA A 286 13.41 -12.78 -4.99
N ARG A 287 12.86 -13.98 -5.21
CA ARG A 287 12.31 -14.39 -6.52
C ARG A 287 11.09 -13.54 -6.90
N ARG A 288 10.17 -13.31 -5.96
CA ARG A 288 9.01 -12.45 -6.17
C ARG A 288 9.43 -11.05 -6.60
N ASP A 289 10.37 -10.44 -5.88
CA ASP A 289 10.80 -9.08 -6.12
C ASP A 289 11.52 -8.94 -7.47
N ALA A 290 12.30 -9.93 -7.87
CA ALA A 290 12.93 -9.97 -9.20
C ALA A 290 11.89 -10.03 -10.33
N VAL A 291 10.85 -10.86 -10.19
CA VAL A 291 9.77 -10.96 -11.17
C VAL A 291 8.95 -9.65 -11.21
N LEU A 292 8.62 -9.07 -10.05
CA LEU A 292 7.91 -7.79 -9.97
C LEU A 292 8.70 -6.67 -10.66
N THR A 293 10.01 -6.58 -10.42
CA THR A 293 10.88 -5.59 -11.06
C THR A 293 10.86 -5.72 -12.58
N THR A 294 10.96 -6.97 -13.09
CA THR A 294 10.89 -7.25 -14.52
C THR A 294 9.52 -6.84 -15.11
N LEU A 295 8.44 -7.19 -14.44
CA LEU A 295 7.08 -6.82 -14.87
C LEU A 295 6.89 -5.31 -14.90
N LEU A 296 7.33 -4.60 -13.87
CA LEU A 296 7.24 -3.14 -13.80
C LEU A 296 8.04 -2.47 -14.92
N ALA A 297 9.23 -2.97 -15.23
CA ALA A 297 10.04 -2.47 -16.35
C ALA A 297 9.32 -2.69 -17.70
N ALA A 298 8.75 -3.88 -17.91
CA ALA A 298 7.98 -4.18 -19.12
C ALA A 298 6.74 -3.28 -19.27
N LYS A 299 6.02 -3.03 -18.17
CA LYS A 299 4.87 -2.11 -18.15
C LYS A 299 5.29 -0.67 -18.49
N ALA A 300 6.38 -0.18 -17.94
CA ALA A 300 6.91 1.15 -18.24
C ALA A 300 7.28 1.32 -19.72
N GLN A 301 7.87 0.27 -20.35
CA GLN A 301 8.22 0.28 -21.79
C GLN A 301 7.00 0.27 -22.71
N THR A 302 5.90 -0.36 -22.29
CA THR A 302 4.68 -0.53 -23.09
C THR A 302 3.60 0.52 -22.79
N GLY A 303 3.80 1.35 -21.78
CA GLY A 303 2.83 2.37 -21.37
C GLY A 303 1.62 1.82 -20.60
N LEU A 304 1.73 0.61 -20.03
CA LEU A 304 0.67 -0.07 -19.26
C LEU A 304 0.75 0.21 -17.75
#